data_0a8c289b080b004a22f79c4f6b8a5285
#
_entry.id   0a8c289b080b004a22f79c4f6b8a5285
#
_cell.length_a   1.000
_cell.length_b   1.000
_cell.length_c   1.000
_cell.angle_alpha   90.00
_cell.angle_beta   90.00
_cell.angle_gamma   90.00
#
_symmetry.space_group_name_H-M   'P 1'
#
loop_
_entity.id
_entity.type
_entity.pdbx_description
1 polymer ?
#
loop_
_entity_poly.entity_id
_entity_poly.type
_entity_poly.pdbx_seq_one_letter_code
_entity_poly.pdbx_strand_id
1 'polypeptide(L)'
;MPPTVAHHSRRRHLRARAPLAAALITFLAATSACVSPRAAQEAAEATSLQVPVTAAFYPLAYLLEQVGGPGVKVFTLTKPGVEPHDLELTPKDLVDLPKMSVVAYLKGFQPAVDEAVAQQAGRAAYDVSSAAGLTLAAPDGGEAGEPATDPHFWLDPIRYAAVGTALAQRLAEADPSHAADYQARAATLTTTLTDLDRTFVTGLKSCATTKLVTGHAAFGYLAARYGLTQIPIAGLSPEEEPSAKQLADIAATAKAAGVKTIFTETLVDPKFAQTVAKETGAALAVLDPVEGITDQSAGKDYHAVMLANLAALRTGLGCT
;
A
#
# COMPACT_ATOMS: atom_id res chain seq x y z
N MET A 1 -5.52 30.36 75.21
CA MET A 1 -6.47 30.63 76.27
C MET A 1 -7.85 30.32 75.76
N PRO A 2 -8.63 29.52 76.51
CA PRO A 2 -9.97 29.02 76.19
C PRO A 2 -11.10 30.00 76.66
N PRO A 3 -12.37 29.70 76.54
CA PRO A 3 -12.97 28.59 77.29
C PRO A 3 -14.04 27.74 76.51
N THR A 4 -14.05 26.51 76.88
CA THR A 4 -15.07 25.56 77.28
C THR A 4 -16.41 26.13 77.77
N VAL A 5 -17.53 25.51 77.37
CA VAL A 5 -18.67 25.19 78.25
C VAL A 5 -19.41 23.94 77.71
N ALA A 6 -19.55 23.01 78.63
CA ALA A 6 -20.39 21.83 78.54
C ALA A 6 -21.79 22.13 79.01
N HIS A 7 -22.81 21.35 78.72
CA HIS A 7 -23.71 20.67 79.66
C HIS A 7 -24.89 19.92 79.02
N HIS A 8 -24.97 18.72 79.44
CA HIS A 8 -26.08 17.93 80.00
C HIS A 8 -27.20 17.40 79.11
N SER A 9 -27.07 16.11 78.83
CA SER A 9 -27.93 14.98 79.29
C SER A 9 -29.40 15.25 79.46
N ARG A 10 -30.24 14.48 78.79
CA ARG A 10 -31.40 13.79 79.43
C ARG A 10 -31.74 12.52 78.57
N ARG A 11 -31.67 11.43 79.28
CA ARG A 11 -32.23 10.14 78.88
C ARG A 11 -33.74 10.19 78.87
N ARG A 12 -34.43 9.63 77.88
CA ARG A 12 -35.75 9.00 78.09
C ARG A 12 -35.84 7.77 77.20
N HIS A 13 -36.01 6.64 77.86
CA HIS A 13 -36.41 5.38 77.34
C HIS A 13 -37.82 5.47 76.76
N LEU A 14 -38.11 4.81 75.64
CA LEU A 14 -39.38 4.03 75.50
C LEU A 14 -39.33 3.21 74.20
N ARG A 15 -39.33 1.89 74.43
CA ARG A 15 -40.07 0.81 73.78
C ARG A 15 -39.96 0.58 72.25
N ALA A 16 -39.48 -0.59 72.01
CA ALA A 16 -39.50 -1.38 70.82
C ALA A 16 -40.84 -1.41 70.03
N ARG A 17 -40.77 -1.25 68.77
CA ARG A 17 -41.65 -1.92 67.80
C ARG A 17 -40.83 -2.18 66.54
N ALA A 18 -40.60 -3.46 66.23
CA ALA A 18 -40.09 -3.89 64.95
C ALA A 18 -41.16 -3.78 63.86
N PRO A 19 -40.81 -3.41 62.68
CA PRO A 19 -41.42 -4.07 61.51
C PRO A 19 -40.36 -4.68 60.60
N LEU A 20 -40.74 -5.82 60.02
CA LEU A 20 -40.09 -6.57 58.97
C LEU A 20 -39.52 -5.63 57.90
N ALA A 21 -38.20 -5.64 57.73
CA ALA A 21 -37.58 -5.13 56.51
C ALA A 21 -37.38 -6.31 55.53
N ALA A 22 -38.20 -6.32 54.49
CA ALA A 22 -38.02 -7.23 53.36
C ALA A 22 -36.67 -6.90 52.71
N ALA A 23 -35.74 -7.85 52.72
CA ALA A 23 -34.51 -7.81 52.00
C ALA A 23 -34.79 -7.97 50.50
N LEU A 24 -34.77 -6.86 49.75
CA LEU A 24 -34.73 -6.91 48.28
C LEU A 24 -33.31 -7.31 47.86
N ILE A 25 -33.12 -8.62 47.62
CA ILE A 25 -31.91 -9.12 46.94
C ILE A 25 -32.04 -8.76 45.49
N THR A 26 -31.38 -7.67 45.07
CA THR A 26 -31.14 -7.34 43.67
C THR A 26 -30.18 -8.38 43.08
N PHE A 27 -30.74 -9.35 42.35
CA PHE A 27 -30.01 -10.28 41.53
C PHE A 27 -29.43 -9.51 40.35
N LEU A 28 -28.15 -9.13 40.42
CA LEU A 28 -27.39 -8.66 39.26
C LEU A 28 -27.20 -9.88 38.37
N ALA A 29 -28.10 -10.08 37.38
CA ALA A 29 -27.92 -11.06 36.33
C ALA A 29 -26.74 -10.59 35.48
N ALA A 30 -25.55 -11.15 35.74
CA ALA A 30 -24.43 -11.11 34.82
C ALA A 30 -24.86 -11.92 33.59
N THR A 31 -25.29 -11.22 32.53
CA THR A 31 -25.45 -11.82 31.22
C THR A 31 -24.07 -12.11 30.66
N SER A 32 -23.48 -13.24 31.10
CA SER A 32 -22.41 -13.88 30.34
C SER A 32 -23.03 -14.26 29.00
N ALA A 33 -22.73 -13.50 27.95
CA ALA A 33 -23.00 -13.87 26.58
C ALA A 33 -22.16 -15.12 26.29
N CYS A 34 -22.75 -16.29 26.58
CA CYS A 34 -22.22 -17.57 26.11
C CYS A 34 -22.33 -17.51 24.59
N VAL A 35 -21.23 -17.16 23.92
CA VAL A 35 -21.08 -17.45 22.48
C VAL A 35 -21.29 -18.96 22.37
N SER A 36 -22.36 -19.39 21.70
CA SER A 36 -22.64 -20.82 21.56
C SER A 36 -21.45 -21.48 20.84
N PRO A 37 -21.05 -22.71 21.24
CA PRO A 37 -19.98 -23.43 20.54
C PRO A 37 -20.21 -23.50 19.03
N ARG A 38 -21.47 -23.49 18.61
CA ARG A 38 -21.88 -23.47 17.20
C ARG A 38 -21.54 -22.15 16.50
N ALA A 39 -21.74 -21.00 17.15
CA ALA A 39 -21.37 -19.70 16.57
C ALA A 39 -19.84 -19.53 16.50
N ALA A 40 -19.09 -20.09 17.44
CA ALA A 40 -17.63 -20.15 17.39
C ALA A 40 -17.13 -21.10 16.29
N GLN A 41 -17.86 -22.20 16.06
CA GLN A 41 -17.53 -23.17 15.02
C GLN A 41 -17.91 -22.65 13.64
N GLU A 42 -19.05 -21.99 13.48
CA GLU A 42 -19.47 -21.30 12.25
C GLU A 42 -18.50 -20.15 11.89
N ALA A 43 -17.98 -19.39 12.88
CA ALA A 43 -16.95 -18.39 12.68
C ALA A 43 -15.59 -19.00 12.30
N ALA A 44 -15.23 -20.16 12.87
CA ALA A 44 -14.02 -20.90 12.52
C ALA A 44 -14.12 -21.56 11.13
N GLU A 45 -15.30 -22.07 10.76
CA GLU A 45 -15.56 -22.60 9.42
C GLU A 45 -15.57 -21.49 8.35
N ALA A 46 -16.10 -20.31 8.65
CA ALA A 46 -16.02 -19.14 7.77
C ALA A 46 -14.56 -18.71 7.53
N THR A 47 -13.68 -18.83 8.53
CA THR A 47 -12.23 -18.55 8.39
C THR A 47 -11.52 -19.64 7.56
N SER A 48 -12.05 -20.86 7.50
CA SER A 48 -11.50 -21.97 6.70
C SER A 48 -11.87 -21.92 5.22
N LEU A 49 -12.77 -21.03 4.82
CA LEU A 49 -13.30 -20.91 3.45
C LEU A 49 -12.73 -19.68 2.69
N GLN A 50 -11.66 -19.05 3.19
CA GLN A 50 -11.04 -17.95 2.47
C GLN A 50 -10.55 -18.39 1.08
N VAL A 51 -10.88 -17.60 0.07
CA VAL A 51 -10.43 -17.83 -1.30
C VAL A 51 -8.92 -17.59 -1.39
N PRO A 52 -8.10 -18.59 -1.71
CA PRO A 52 -6.66 -18.40 -1.84
C PRO A 52 -6.34 -17.64 -3.13
N VAL A 53 -5.62 -16.54 -3.00
CA VAL A 53 -5.20 -15.70 -4.13
C VAL A 53 -3.74 -15.35 -4.01
N THR A 54 -3.07 -15.16 -5.15
CA THR A 54 -1.66 -14.75 -5.22
C THR A 54 -1.54 -13.41 -5.92
N ALA A 55 -0.73 -12.53 -5.34
CA ALA A 55 -0.23 -11.32 -5.96
C ALA A 55 1.25 -11.50 -6.35
N ALA A 56 1.63 -11.06 -7.53
CA ALA A 56 3.02 -11.13 -7.97
C ALA A 56 3.91 -10.19 -7.13
N PHE A 57 3.44 -8.99 -6.79
CA PHE A 57 4.17 -7.97 -6.05
C PHE A 57 3.24 -7.13 -5.14
N TYR A 58 3.83 -6.34 -4.25
CA TYR A 58 3.12 -5.63 -3.18
C TYR A 58 1.91 -4.79 -3.63
N PRO A 59 1.99 -3.90 -4.65
CA PRO A 59 0.84 -3.15 -5.12
C PRO A 59 -0.39 -4.02 -5.42
N LEU A 60 -0.20 -5.19 -6.04
CA LEU A 60 -1.31 -6.10 -6.31
C LEU A 60 -1.80 -6.81 -5.04
N ALA A 61 -0.90 -7.11 -4.10
CA ALA A 61 -1.28 -7.67 -2.80
C ALA A 61 -2.18 -6.71 -2.03
N TYR A 62 -1.78 -5.44 -1.94
CA TYR A 62 -2.58 -4.41 -1.29
C TYR A 62 -3.99 -4.30 -1.91
N LEU A 63 -4.11 -4.26 -3.25
CA LEU A 63 -5.41 -4.23 -3.91
C LEU A 63 -6.26 -5.44 -3.56
N LEU A 64 -5.71 -6.65 -3.65
CA LEU A 64 -6.43 -7.89 -3.33
C LEU A 64 -6.89 -7.92 -1.87
N GLU A 65 -6.07 -7.43 -0.94
CA GLU A 65 -6.44 -7.31 0.48
C GLU A 65 -7.57 -6.30 0.68
N GLN A 66 -7.50 -5.14 0.03
CA GLN A 66 -8.52 -4.10 0.15
C GLN A 66 -9.87 -4.55 -0.44
N VAL A 67 -9.88 -5.13 -1.63
CA VAL A 67 -11.13 -5.52 -2.29
C VAL A 67 -11.65 -6.88 -1.81
N GLY A 68 -10.77 -7.81 -1.48
CA GLY A 68 -11.12 -9.14 -0.99
C GLY A 68 -11.56 -9.14 0.48
N GLY A 69 -10.91 -8.29 1.30
CA GLY A 69 -11.18 -8.23 2.74
C GLY A 69 -11.02 -9.60 3.41
N PRO A 70 -11.87 -9.94 4.39
CA PRO A 70 -11.77 -11.21 5.11
C PRO A 70 -12.14 -12.44 4.25
N GLY A 71 -12.69 -12.25 3.05
CA GLY A 71 -13.10 -13.35 2.16
C GLY A 71 -11.92 -13.98 1.40
N VAL A 72 -10.75 -13.35 1.39
CA VAL A 72 -9.57 -13.85 0.66
C VAL A 72 -8.38 -14.09 1.59
N LYS A 73 -7.52 -15.02 1.17
CA LYS A 73 -6.18 -15.20 1.75
C LYS A 73 -5.15 -14.85 0.68
N VAL A 74 -4.50 -13.72 0.84
CA VAL A 74 -3.50 -13.22 -0.10
C VAL A 74 -2.12 -13.81 0.20
N PHE A 75 -1.48 -14.34 -0.82
CA PHE A 75 -0.08 -14.74 -0.83
C PHE A 75 0.67 -13.82 -1.79
N THR A 76 1.86 -13.38 -1.41
CA THR A 76 2.69 -12.50 -2.25
C THR A 76 3.96 -13.23 -2.66
N LEU A 77 4.27 -13.23 -3.97
CA LEU A 77 5.48 -13.86 -4.51
C LEU A 77 6.72 -13.06 -4.11
N THR A 78 6.74 -11.76 -4.38
CA THR A 78 7.81 -10.87 -3.93
C THR A 78 7.73 -10.64 -2.43
N LYS A 79 8.77 -11.06 -1.71
CA LYS A 79 8.82 -10.91 -0.25
C LYS A 79 9.11 -9.45 0.15
N PRO A 80 8.68 -9.01 1.36
CA PRO A 80 9.05 -7.69 1.86
C PRO A 80 10.55 -7.44 1.79
N GLY A 81 10.95 -6.29 1.25
CA GLY A 81 12.36 -5.90 1.11
C GLY A 81 13.10 -6.49 -0.09
N VAL A 82 12.43 -7.32 -0.89
CA VAL A 82 12.97 -7.83 -2.16
C VAL A 82 12.53 -6.89 -3.28
N GLU A 83 13.46 -6.57 -4.15
CA GLU A 83 13.22 -5.80 -5.37
C GLU A 83 12.40 -6.67 -6.35
N PRO A 84 11.24 -6.19 -6.87
CA PRO A 84 10.36 -7.04 -7.65
C PRO A 84 10.79 -7.32 -9.09
N HIS A 85 11.57 -6.44 -9.73
CA HIS A 85 11.96 -6.59 -11.13
C HIS A 85 12.77 -7.89 -11.36
N ASP A 86 13.69 -8.20 -10.45
CA ASP A 86 14.59 -9.37 -10.53
C ASP A 86 14.13 -10.54 -9.66
N LEU A 87 12.82 -10.68 -9.46
CA LEU A 87 12.27 -11.76 -8.64
C LEU A 87 12.61 -13.14 -9.18
N GLU A 88 13.20 -13.98 -8.34
CA GLU A 88 13.33 -15.42 -8.55
C GLU A 88 12.29 -16.20 -7.75
N LEU A 89 11.59 -17.15 -8.39
CA LEU A 89 10.58 -17.97 -7.73
C LEU A 89 11.21 -19.20 -7.09
N THR A 90 10.72 -19.54 -5.90
CA THR A 90 11.11 -20.79 -5.24
C THR A 90 10.32 -21.98 -5.81
N PRO A 91 10.83 -23.23 -5.67
CA PRO A 91 10.06 -24.42 -6.05
C PRO A 91 8.70 -24.52 -5.35
N LYS A 92 8.58 -23.96 -4.15
CA LYS A 92 7.31 -23.90 -3.40
C LYS A 92 6.30 -22.97 -4.07
N ASP A 93 6.73 -21.83 -4.57
CA ASP A 93 5.86 -20.89 -5.27
C ASP A 93 5.25 -21.55 -6.50
N LEU A 94 6.07 -22.29 -7.29
CA LEU A 94 5.61 -23.03 -8.46
C LEU A 94 4.59 -24.12 -8.12
N VAL A 95 4.77 -24.85 -7.02
CA VAL A 95 3.84 -25.88 -6.54
C VAL A 95 2.53 -25.28 -6.02
N ASP A 96 2.54 -24.05 -5.52
CA ASP A 96 1.37 -23.41 -4.95
C ASP A 96 0.51 -22.66 -5.98
N LEU A 97 1.10 -22.15 -7.06
CA LEU A 97 0.36 -21.41 -8.11
C LEU A 97 -0.89 -22.15 -8.63
N PRO A 98 -0.86 -23.45 -8.96
CA PRO A 98 -2.04 -24.18 -9.45
C PRO A 98 -3.18 -24.31 -8.45
N LYS A 99 -2.93 -24.04 -7.17
CA LYS A 99 -3.91 -24.14 -6.07
C LYS A 99 -4.68 -22.83 -5.85
N MET A 100 -4.27 -21.77 -6.51
CA MET A 100 -4.84 -20.44 -6.34
C MET A 100 -6.10 -20.28 -7.18
N SER A 101 -7.06 -19.53 -6.65
CA SER A 101 -8.28 -19.13 -7.37
C SER A 101 -8.05 -17.93 -8.29
N VAL A 102 -7.12 -17.04 -7.88
CA VAL A 102 -6.66 -15.89 -8.69
C VAL A 102 -5.16 -15.74 -8.50
N VAL A 103 -4.44 -15.54 -9.60
CA VAL A 103 -3.02 -15.16 -9.62
C VAL A 103 -2.94 -13.83 -10.37
N ALA A 104 -2.90 -12.73 -9.61
CA ALA A 104 -2.78 -11.38 -10.16
C ALA A 104 -1.31 -11.05 -10.45
N TYR A 105 -1.02 -10.70 -11.69
CA TYR A 105 0.32 -10.34 -12.15
C TYR A 105 0.25 -9.27 -13.23
N LEU A 106 1.37 -8.63 -13.50
CA LEU A 106 1.53 -7.68 -14.58
C LEU A 106 2.47 -8.30 -15.64
N LYS A 107 1.91 -8.65 -16.78
CA LYS A 107 2.68 -9.28 -17.85
C LYS A 107 3.80 -8.35 -18.35
N GLY A 108 5.00 -8.91 -18.46
CA GLY A 108 6.20 -8.19 -18.91
C GLY A 108 6.96 -7.49 -17.79
N PHE A 109 6.45 -7.48 -16.54
CA PHE A 109 7.12 -6.83 -15.43
C PHE A 109 8.14 -7.76 -14.74
N GLN A 110 7.76 -9.01 -14.49
CA GLN A 110 8.56 -10.00 -13.78
C GLN A 110 8.72 -11.25 -14.65
N PRO A 111 9.84 -11.44 -15.38
CA PRO A 111 10.00 -12.55 -16.34
C PRO A 111 9.77 -13.93 -15.72
N ALA A 112 10.28 -14.18 -14.50
CA ALA A 112 10.08 -15.45 -13.81
C ALA A 112 8.61 -15.71 -13.47
N VAL A 113 7.83 -14.67 -13.16
CA VAL A 113 6.39 -14.77 -12.92
C VAL A 113 5.65 -15.05 -14.20
N ASP A 114 5.98 -14.37 -15.30
CA ASP A 114 5.37 -14.60 -16.62
C ASP A 114 5.51 -16.06 -17.05
N GLU A 115 6.73 -16.62 -16.92
CA GLU A 115 7.00 -18.01 -17.24
C GLU A 115 6.21 -18.97 -16.34
N ALA A 116 6.23 -18.75 -15.02
CA ALA A 116 5.53 -19.60 -14.06
C ALA A 116 4.01 -19.55 -14.25
N VAL A 117 3.44 -18.38 -14.50
CA VAL A 117 2.01 -18.21 -14.77
C VAL A 117 1.59 -18.91 -16.03
N ALA A 118 2.38 -18.79 -17.12
CA ALA A 118 2.11 -19.46 -18.39
C ALA A 118 2.09 -20.98 -18.24
N GLN A 119 2.94 -21.54 -17.36
CA GLN A 119 3.07 -22.99 -17.17
C GLN A 119 2.12 -23.56 -16.12
N GLN A 120 1.80 -22.81 -15.04
CA GLN A 120 1.22 -23.35 -13.82
C GLN A 120 -0.14 -22.74 -13.41
N ALA A 121 -0.43 -21.48 -13.77
CA ALA A 121 -1.59 -20.79 -13.21
C ALA A 121 -2.91 -21.08 -13.95
N GLY A 122 -2.86 -21.48 -15.22
CA GLY A 122 -4.05 -21.86 -16.00
C GLY A 122 -5.14 -20.78 -15.95
N ARG A 123 -6.36 -21.15 -15.52
CA ARG A 123 -7.51 -20.24 -15.43
C ARG A 123 -7.41 -19.23 -14.27
N ALA A 124 -6.54 -19.46 -13.31
CA ALA A 124 -6.33 -18.55 -12.20
C ALA A 124 -5.55 -17.30 -12.61
N ALA A 125 -4.77 -17.38 -13.70
CA ALA A 125 -3.98 -16.26 -14.21
C ALA A 125 -4.86 -15.05 -14.52
N TYR A 126 -4.47 -13.88 -14.00
CA TYR A 126 -5.12 -12.61 -14.28
C TYR A 126 -4.08 -11.51 -14.51
N ASP A 127 -3.83 -11.21 -15.78
CA ASP A 127 -2.98 -10.10 -16.19
C ASP A 127 -3.72 -8.77 -16.03
N VAL A 128 -3.16 -7.88 -15.21
CA VAL A 128 -3.78 -6.58 -14.91
C VAL A 128 -3.42 -5.49 -15.93
N SER A 129 -2.56 -5.75 -16.90
CA SER A 129 -2.04 -4.76 -17.86
C SER A 129 -3.16 -4.00 -18.60
N SER A 130 -4.22 -4.71 -19.00
CA SER A 130 -5.38 -4.11 -19.66
C SER A 130 -6.13 -3.14 -18.76
N ALA A 131 -6.36 -3.52 -17.48
CA ALA A 131 -7.03 -2.67 -16.51
C ALA A 131 -6.17 -1.47 -16.08
N ALA A 132 -4.85 -1.65 -16.02
CA ALA A 132 -3.88 -0.59 -15.74
C ALA A 132 -3.81 0.46 -16.85
N GLY A 133 -4.18 0.07 -18.08
CA GLY A 133 -4.17 0.98 -19.24
C GLY A 133 -2.77 1.53 -19.51
N LEU A 134 -1.77 0.66 -19.60
CA LEU A 134 -0.38 1.04 -19.83
C LEU A 134 -0.24 1.79 -21.15
N THR A 135 0.25 3.02 -21.11
CA THR A 135 0.36 3.91 -22.27
C THR A 135 1.71 4.60 -22.40
N LEU A 136 2.52 4.60 -21.34
CA LEU A 136 3.86 5.17 -21.40
C LEU A 136 4.83 4.12 -21.92
N ALA A 137 5.63 4.51 -22.93
CA ALA A 137 6.74 3.68 -23.39
C ALA A 137 7.86 3.68 -22.33
N ALA A 138 8.65 2.59 -22.35
CA ALA A 138 9.90 2.57 -21.60
C ALA A 138 10.80 3.74 -22.03
N PRO A 139 11.52 4.39 -21.11
CA PRO A 139 12.55 5.36 -21.47
C PRO A 139 13.57 4.71 -22.40
N ASP A 140 14.02 5.46 -23.41
CA ASP A 140 15.05 5.02 -24.37
C ASP A 140 14.74 3.73 -25.16
N GLY A 141 13.44 3.33 -25.19
CA GLY A 141 12.96 2.16 -25.95
C GLY A 141 13.14 0.83 -25.23
N GLY A 142 13.59 0.82 -23.98
CA GLY A 142 13.89 -0.37 -23.17
C GLY A 142 15.14 -1.11 -23.65
N GLU A 143 15.88 -1.70 -22.73
CA GLU A 143 16.96 -2.64 -23.07
C GLU A 143 16.41 -4.03 -23.40
N ALA A 144 17.25 -4.92 -23.94
CA ALA A 144 16.84 -6.27 -24.28
C ALA A 144 16.45 -7.04 -23.00
N GLY A 145 15.16 -7.35 -22.85
CA GLY A 145 14.60 -8.04 -21.69
C GLY A 145 13.71 -7.17 -20.80
N GLU A 146 13.71 -5.85 -20.98
CA GLU A 146 12.82 -4.96 -20.28
C GLU A 146 11.42 -4.86 -20.90
N PRO A 147 10.39 -4.49 -20.11
CA PRO A 147 9.07 -4.24 -20.65
C PRO A 147 9.07 -3.09 -21.66
N ALA A 148 8.35 -3.26 -22.77
CA ALA A 148 8.21 -2.19 -23.77
C ALA A 148 7.44 -0.96 -23.27
N THR A 149 6.75 -1.10 -22.16
CA THR A 149 5.96 -0.04 -21.50
C THR A 149 6.33 0.06 -20.02
N ASP A 150 6.26 1.28 -19.50
CA ASP A 150 6.43 1.55 -18.07
C ASP A 150 5.42 0.72 -17.23
N PRO A 151 5.87 -0.15 -16.31
CA PRO A 151 4.98 -0.98 -15.50
C PRO A 151 4.39 -0.25 -14.29
N HIS A 152 4.90 0.92 -13.87
CA HIS A 152 4.67 1.56 -12.57
C HIS A 152 3.33 2.32 -12.48
N PHE A 153 2.26 1.71 -13.03
CA PHE A 153 0.91 2.29 -13.08
C PHE A 153 0.31 2.63 -11.72
N TRP A 154 0.74 1.92 -10.66
CA TRP A 154 0.21 2.08 -9.29
C TRP A 154 0.55 3.42 -8.66
N LEU A 155 1.51 4.16 -9.20
CA LEU A 155 1.83 5.52 -8.77
C LEU A 155 0.86 6.58 -9.33
N ASP A 156 -0.05 6.20 -10.22
CA ASP A 156 -1.25 6.97 -10.57
C ASP A 156 -2.47 6.40 -9.82
N PRO A 157 -3.01 7.08 -8.80
CA PRO A 157 -4.10 6.54 -7.98
C PRO A 157 -5.36 6.20 -8.79
N ILE A 158 -5.61 6.83 -9.94
CA ILE A 158 -6.80 6.56 -10.76
C ILE A 158 -6.62 5.28 -11.58
N ARG A 159 -5.44 5.05 -12.15
CA ARG A 159 -5.11 3.77 -12.80
C ARG A 159 -5.14 2.63 -11.78
N TYR A 160 -4.62 2.88 -10.60
CA TYR A 160 -4.61 1.92 -9.50
C TYR A 160 -6.02 1.54 -9.04
N ALA A 161 -6.95 2.50 -8.94
CA ALA A 161 -8.36 2.26 -8.65
C ALA A 161 -9.04 1.41 -9.74
N ALA A 162 -8.72 1.63 -11.01
CA ALA A 162 -9.25 0.84 -12.11
C ALA A 162 -8.82 -0.64 -12.00
N VAL A 163 -7.55 -0.89 -11.65
CA VAL A 163 -7.05 -2.26 -11.40
C VAL A 163 -7.75 -2.88 -10.19
N GLY A 164 -7.96 -2.13 -9.10
CA GLY A 164 -8.70 -2.59 -7.93
C GLY A 164 -10.13 -3.03 -8.29
N THR A 165 -10.81 -2.25 -9.15
CA THR A 165 -12.16 -2.59 -9.65
C THR A 165 -12.14 -3.87 -10.49
N ALA A 166 -11.15 -4.03 -11.36
CA ALA A 166 -11.00 -5.22 -12.20
C ALA A 166 -10.68 -6.48 -11.36
N LEU A 167 -9.86 -6.35 -10.33
CA LEU A 167 -9.57 -7.44 -9.38
C LEU A 167 -10.81 -7.85 -8.59
N ALA A 168 -11.66 -6.90 -8.17
CA ALA A 168 -12.92 -7.21 -7.51
C ALA A 168 -13.89 -7.99 -8.44
N GLN A 169 -13.94 -7.66 -9.72
CA GLN A 169 -14.71 -8.43 -10.73
C GLN A 169 -14.14 -9.84 -10.88
N ARG A 170 -12.82 -9.97 -10.95
CA ARG A 170 -12.14 -11.27 -11.05
C ARG A 170 -12.36 -12.14 -9.81
N LEU A 171 -12.36 -11.55 -8.62
CA LEU A 171 -12.72 -12.25 -7.38
C LEU A 171 -14.18 -12.71 -7.39
N ALA A 172 -15.10 -11.86 -7.86
CA ALA A 172 -16.52 -12.21 -7.98
C ALA A 172 -16.78 -13.39 -8.95
N GLU A 173 -15.96 -13.53 -9.99
CA GLU A 173 -16.01 -14.70 -10.88
C GLU A 173 -15.50 -15.98 -10.19
N ALA A 174 -14.46 -15.86 -9.34
CA ALA A 174 -13.89 -16.98 -8.60
C ALA A 174 -14.74 -17.39 -7.39
N ASP A 175 -15.46 -16.43 -6.80
CA ASP A 175 -16.31 -16.60 -5.63
C ASP A 175 -17.59 -15.78 -5.77
N PRO A 176 -18.57 -16.27 -6.52
CA PRO A 176 -19.83 -15.56 -6.78
C PRO A 176 -20.66 -15.28 -5.52
N SER A 177 -20.47 -16.06 -4.45
CA SER A 177 -21.23 -15.89 -3.20
C SER A 177 -20.92 -14.58 -2.49
N HIS A 178 -19.72 -14.02 -2.65
CA HIS A 178 -19.27 -12.76 -2.06
C HIS A 178 -19.11 -11.62 -3.09
N ALA A 179 -19.65 -11.78 -4.30
CA ALA A 179 -19.49 -10.81 -5.38
C ALA A 179 -19.91 -9.38 -4.99
N ALA A 180 -21.01 -9.23 -4.26
CA ALA A 180 -21.52 -7.92 -3.81
C ALA A 180 -20.54 -7.25 -2.82
N ASP A 181 -19.92 -8.04 -1.95
CA ASP A 181 -18.96 -7.56 -0.96
C ASP A 181 -17.67 -7.05 -1.63
N TYR A 182 -17.14 -7.79 -2.62
CA TYR A 182 -15.96 -7.36 -3.39
C TYR A 182 -16.25 -6.06 -4.14
N GLN A 183 -17.41 -5.93 -4.78
CA GLN A 183 -17.81 -4.71 -5.49
C GLN A 183 -17.96 -3.51 -4.53
N ALA A 184 -18.57 -3.71 -3.36
CA ALA A 184 -18.73 -2.64 -2.37
C ALA A 184 -17.37 -2.15 -1.84
N ARG A 185 -16.43 -3.08 -1.58
CA ARG A 185 -15.07 -2.72 -1.16
C ARG A 185 -14.30 -2.01 -2.27
N ALA A 186 -14.43 -2.44 -3.52
CA ALA A 186 -13.81 -1.75 -4.65
C ALA A 186 -14.33 -0.32 -4.82
N ALA A 187 -15.63 -0.08 -4.61
CA ALA A 187 -16.21 1.27 -4.63
C ALA A 187 -15.62 2.15 -3.50
N THR A 188 -15.45 1.59 -2.30
CA THR A 188 -14.81 2.29 -1.17
C THR A 188 -13.34 2.62 -1.49
N LEU A 189 -12.59 1.66 -2.00
CA LEU A 189 -11.19 1.84 -2.41
C LEU A 189 -11.08 2.92 -3.50
N THR A 190 -11.95 2.89 -4.51
CA THR A 190 -11.99 3.90 -5.58
C THR A 190 -12.21 5.29 -5.01
N THR A 191 -13.09 5.46 -4.02
CA THR A 191 -13.29 6.73 -3.32
C THR A 191 -12.01 7.18 -2.62
N THR A 192 -11.39 6.30 -1.85
CA THR A 192 -10.14 6.59 -1.14
C THR A 192 -9.01 7.03 -2.08
N LEU A 193 -8.83 6.31 -3.20
CA LEU A 193 -7.79 6.63 -4.18
C LEU A 193 -8.10 7.91 -4.97
N THR A 194 -9.39 8.21 -5.22
CA THR A 194 -9.80 9.49 -5.82
C THR A 194 -9.53 10.66 -4.88
N ASP A 195 -9.72 10.48 -3.56
CA ASP A 195 -9.40 11.51 -2.56
C ASP A 195 -7.89 11.73 -2.44
N LEU A 196 -7.10 10.65 -2.52
CA LEU A 196 -5.64 10.72 -2.59
C LEU A 196 -5.21 11.51 -3.84
N ASP A 197 -5.77 11.20 -5.00
CA ASP A 197 -5.50 11.93 -6.24
C ASP A 197 -5.78 13.44 -6.11
N ARG A 198 -6.94 13.81 -5.55
CA ARG A 198 -7.28 15.23 -5.30
C ARG A 198 -6.27 15.92 -4.37
N THR A 199 -5.76 15.17 -3.40
CA THR A 199 -4.74 15.66 -2.47
C THR A 199 -3.42 15.94 -3.19
N PHE A 200 -3.00 15.06 -4.10
CA PHE A 200 -1.84 15.26 -4.97
C PHE A 200 -2.05 16.45 -5.92
N VAL A 201 -3.17 16.52 -6.63
CA VAL A 201 -3.51 17.66 -7.52
C VAL A 201 -3.41 18.99 -6.77
N THR A 202 -3.95 19.06 -5.56
CA THR A 202 -3.90 20.27 -4.73
C THR A 202 -2.48 20.56 -4.25
N GLY A 203 -1.80 19.53 -3.74
CA GLY A 203 -0.47 19.68 -3.13
C GLY A 203 0.64 20.03 -4.12
N LEU A 204 0.47 19.67 -5.41
CA LEU A 204 1.47 19.89 -6.47
C LEU A 204 1.08 21.02 -7.44
N LYS A 205 -0.01 21.74 -7.17
CA LYS A 205 -0.53 22.77 -8.08
C LYS A 205 0.43 23.93 -8.33
N SER A 206 1.22 24.32 -7.33
CA SER A 206 2.06 25.51 -7.37
C SER A 206 3.44 25.18 -6.83
N CYS A 207 4.31 24.64 -7.67
CA CYS A 207 5.67 24.29 -7.33
C CYS A 207 6.69 25.19 -8.06
N ALA A 208 7.84 25.44 -7.44
CA ALA A 208 8.91 26.24 -8.02
C ALA A 208 9.55 25.55 -9.24
N THR A 209 9.52 24.24 -9.29
CA THR A 209 9.98 23.43 -10.43
C THR A 209 9.05 22.23 -10.63
N THR A 210 8.97 21.76 -11.88
CA THR A 210 8.30 20.50 -12.25
C THR A 210 9.29 19.37 -12.54
N LYS A 211 10.61 19.62 -12.41
CA LYS A 211 11.64 18.65 -12.73
C LYS A 211 11.89 17.74 -11.54
N LEU A 212 11.70 16.44 -11.76
CA LEU A 212 11.77 15.38 -10.77
C LEU A 212 12.94 14.45 -11.13
N VAL A 213 14.04 14.52 -10.38
CA VAL A 213 15.19 13.60 -10.56
C VAL A 213 15.04 12.44 -9.58
N THR A 214 14.99 11.20 -10.11
CA THR A 214 14.68 9.96 -9.37
C THR A 214 15.77 8.92 -9.55
N GLY A 215 15.84 7.94 -8.65
CA GLY A 215 16.78 6.81 -8.70
C GLY A 215 16.61 6.00 -9.98
N HIS A 216 15.38 5.60 -10.29
CA HIS A 216 15.04 4.92 -11.55
C HIS A 216 13.75 5.47 -12.18
N ALA A 217 13.33 4.91 -13.32
CA ALA A 217 12.22 5.43 -14.12
C ALA A 217 10.83 4.97 -13.63
N ALA A 218 10.59 4.90 -12.32
CA ALA A 218 9.31 4.44 -11.77
C ALA A 218 8.19 5.48 -11.82
N PHE A 219 8.50 6.75 -11.83
CA PHE A 219 7.52 7.83 -11.56
C PHE A 219 6.88 8.41 -12.82
N GLY A 220 6.94 7.71 -13.96
CA GLY A 220 6.42 8.17 -15.23
C GLY A 220 4.93 8.50 -15.19
N TYR A 221 4.09 7.58 -14.69
CA TYR A 221 2.64 7.80 -14.57
C TYR A 221 2.28 8.88 -13.55
N LEU A 222 2.97 8.94 -12.41
CA LEU A 222 2.81 10.03 -11.43
C LEU A 222 3.16 11.38 -12.07
N ALA A 223 4.29 11.45 -12.74
CA ALA A 223 4.75 12.68 -13.40
C ALA A 223 3.76 13.15 -14.47
N ALA A 224 3.31 12.24 -15.34
CA ALA A 224 2.34 12.56 -16.38
C ALA A 224 1.01 13.05 -15.80
N ARG A 225 0.53 12.43 -14.71
CA ARG A 225 -0.73 12.81 -14.08
C ARG A 225 -0.71 14.19 -13.45
N TYR A 226 0.39 14.56 -12.80
CA TYR A 226 0.48 15.81 -12.03
C TYR A 226 1.31 16.90 -12.73
N GLY A 227 1.60 16.75 -14.03
CA GLY A 227 2.30 17.75 -14.81
C GLY A 227 3.77 17.94 -14.43
N LEU A 228 4.40 16.89 -13.91
CA LEU A 228 5.83 16.85 -13.63
C LEU A 228 6.61 16.27 -14.82
N THR A 229 7.92 16.44 -14.81
CA THR A 229 8.83 15.85 -15.79
C THR A 229 9.87 15.04 -15.05
N GLN A 230 9.86 13.73 -15.18
CA GLN A 230 10.86 12.84 -14.61
C GLN A 230 12.18 12.92 -15.37
N ILE A 231 13.29 12.89 -14.63
CA ILE A 231 14.68 12.73 -15.12
C ILE A 231 15.23 11.55 -14.31
N PRO A 232 15.13 10.32 -14.81
CA PRO A 232 15.58 9.14 -14.08
C PRO A 232 17.10 9.00 -14.17
N ILE A 233 17.73 8.41 -13.15
CA ILE A 233 19.15 8.10 -13.11
C ILE A 233 19.41 6.73 -13.73
N ALA A 234 18.58 5.73 -13.41
CA ALA A 234 18.58 4.40 -14.04
C ALA A 234 17.33 4.22 -14.92
N GLY A 235 17.31 3.16 -15.73
CA GLY A 235 16.18 2.78 -16.58
C GLY A 235 14.94 2.35 -15.80
N LEU A 236 14.17 1.40 -16.35
CA LEU A 236 12.98 0.85 -15.66
C LEU A 236 13.35 -0.06 -14.50
N SER A 237 14.46 -0.80 -14.58
CA SER A 237 15.01 -1.54 -13.45
C SER A 237 15.98 -0.67 -12.65
N PRO A 238 15.85 -0.60 -11.31
CA PRO A 238 16.77 0.15 -10.47
C PRO A 238 18.17 -0.49 -10.39
N GLU A 239 18.32 -1.76 -10.76
CA GLU A 239 19.59 -2.50 -10.75
C GLU A 239 20.48 -2.14 -11.98
N GLU A 240 19.95 -1.44 -12.96
CA GLU A 240 20.73 -0.94 -14.08
C GLU A 240 21.79 0.06 -13.63
N GLU A 241 23.05 -0.22 -13.98
CA GLU A 241 24.15 0.65 -13.64
C GLU A 241 24.40 1.69 -14.76
N PRO A 242 24.08 2.98 -14.54
CA PRO A 242 24.34 4.01 -15.51
C PRO A 242 25.86 4.21 -15.70
N SER A 243 26.30 4.38 -16.94
CA SER A 243 27.69 4.71 -17.24
C SER A 243 28.08 6.08 -16.64
N ALA A 244 29.40 6.28 -16.44
CA ALA A 244 29.91 7.56 -15.97
C ALA A 244 29.50 8.76 -16.86
N LYS A 245 29.36 8.51 -18.16
CA LYS A 245 28.88 9.54 -19.11
C LYS A 245 27.40 9.87 -18.84
N GLN A 246 26.54 8.89 -18.70
CA GLN A 246 25.11 9.10 -18.38
C GLN A 246 24.95 9.87 -17.07
N LEU A 247 25.68 9.51 -16.01
CA LEU A 247 25.67 10.24 -14.74
C LEU A 247 26.08 11.71 -14.90
N ALA A 248 27.12 11.98 -15.69
CA ALA A 248 27.57 13.34 -15.96
C ALA A 248 26.50 14.14 -16.75
N ASP A 249 25.87 13.54 -17.76
CA ASP A 249 24.81 14.14 -18.56
C ASP A 249 23.56 14.44 -17.72
N ILE A 250 23.18 13.52 -16.82
CA ILE A 250 22.05 13.70 -15.87
C ILE A 250 22.38 14.82 -14.89
N ALA A 251 23.58 14.84 -14.31
CA ALA A 251 24.01 15.92 -13.41
C ALA A 251 24.01 17.28 -14.08
N ALA A 252 24.49 17.37 -15.34
CA ALA A 252 24.46 18.61 -16.13
C ALA A 252 23.01 19.05 -16.40
N THR A 253 22.11 18.14 -16.77
CA THR A 253 20.69 18.39 -17.01
C THR A 253 19.99 18.88 -15.74
N ALA A 254 20.18 18.20 -14.60
CA ALA A 254 19.64 18.58 -13.31
C ALA A 254 20.11 19.97 -12.87
N LYS A 255 21.39 20.27 -13.07
CA LYS A 255 21.99 21.56 -12.76
C LYS A 255 21.44 22.68 -13.64
N ALA A 256 21.35 22.44 -14.95
CA ALA A 256 20.76 23.41 -15.90
C ALA A 256 19.28 23.67 -15.59
N ALA A 257 18.55 22.68 -15.15
CA ALA A 257 17.16 22.80 -14.72
C ALA A 257 16.98 23.41 -13.31
N GLY A 258 18.05 23.71 -12.60
CA GLY A 258 18.00 24.32 -11.27
C GLY A 258 17.42 23.38 -10.19
N VAL A 259 17.51 22.07 -10.40
CA VAL A 259 17.01 21.07 -9.45
C VAL A 259 17.69 21.24 -8.10
N LYS A 260 16.89 21.21 -7.02
CA LYS A 260 17.36 21.35 -5.63
C LYS A 260 17.34 20.08 -4.84
N THR A 261 16.63 19.05 -5.33
CA THR A 261 16.46 17.78 -4.65
C THR A 261 16.58 16.62 -5.64
N ILE A 262 17.41 15.64 -5.29
CA ILE A 262 17.53 14.35 -5.96
C ILE A 262 16.81 13.34 -5.07
N PHE A 263 15.92 12.55 -5.64
CA PHE A 263 15.14 11.57 -4.88
C PHE A 263 15.80 10.19 -4.95
N THR A 264 16.00 9.61 -3.77
CA THR A 264 16.46 8.23 -3.55
C THR A 264 15.27 7.34 -3.21
N GLU A 265 15.48 6.05 -3.18
CA GLU A 265 14.45 5.04 -2.95
C GLU A 265 14.79 4.18 -1.74
N THR A 266 13.84 3.30 -1.31
CA THR A 266 14.00 2.52 -0.07
C THR A 266 14.60 1.13 -0.28
N LEU A 267 14.45 0.54 -1.47
CA LEU A 267 14.87 -0.84 -1.75
C LEU A 267 16.24 -0.94 -2.45
N VAL A 268 16.79 0.16 -2.95
CA VAL A 268 18.02 0.16 -3.74
C VAL A 268 19.12 1.03 -3.13
N ASP A 269 20.39 0.73 -3.49
CA ASP A 269 21.55 1.49 -3.04
C ASP A 269 21.51 2.92 -3.63
N PRO A 270 21.52 3.97 -2.82
CA PRO A 270 21.43 5.35 -3.29
C PRO A 270 22.73 5.89 -3.94
N LYS A 271 23.73 5.06 -4.21
CA LYS A 271 25.10 5.47 -4.66
C LYS A 271 25.08 6.42 -5.86
N PHE A 272 24.24 6.16 -6.85
CA PHE A 272 24.17 6.98 -8.05
C PHE A 272 23.45 8.31 -7.80
N ALA A 273 22.37 8.30 -7.06
CA ALA A 273 21.67 9.51 -6.63
C ALA A 273 22.57 10.40 -5.76
N GLN A 274 23.35 9.81 -4.86
CA GLN A 274 24.36 10.52 -4.06
C GLN A 274 25.43 11.18 -4.94
N THR A 275 25.88 10.47 -5.99
CA THR A 275 26.87 11.01 -6.95
C THR A 275 26.30 12.23 -7.68
N VAL A 276 25.08 12.13 -8.24
CA VAL A 276 24.40 13.24 -8.92
C VAL A 276 24.14 14.41 -7.95
N ALA A 277 23.73 14.13 -6.71
CA ALA A 277 23.51 15.15 -5.69
C ALA A 277 24.80 15.91 -5.35
N LYS A 278 25.91 15.20 -5.20
CA LYS A 278 27.22 15.79 -4.95
C LYS A 278 27.67 16.70 -6.10
N GLU A 279 27.51 16.27 -7.34
CA GLU A 279 27.91 17.04 -8.53
C GLU A 279 27.03 18.29 -8.74
N THR A 280 25.75 18.23 -8.36
CA THR A 280 24.78 19.32 -8.54
C THR A 280 24.72 20.26 -7.33
N GLY A 281 25.12 19.83 -6.17
CA GLY A 281 24.91 20.51 -4.88
C GLY A 281 23.46 20.41 -4.38
N ALA A 282 22.66 19.49 -4.93
CA ALA A 282 21.28 19.26 -4.53
C ALA A 282 21.20 18.46 -3.22
N ALA A 283 20.12 18.63 -2.46
CA ALA A 283 19.81 17.80 -1.29
C ALA A 283 19.30 16.41 -1.73
N LEU A 284 19.39 15.43 -0.83
CA LEU A 284 18.75 14.12 -1.01
C LEU A 284 17.43 14.08 -0.24
N ALA A 285 16.44 13.45 -0.82
CA ALA A 285 15.18 13.08 -0.16
C ALA A 285 14.74 11.70 -0.62
N VAL A 286 13.88 11.04 0.15
CA VAL A 286 13.32 9.75 -0.23
C VAL A 286 12.00 9.96 -0.99
N LEU A 287 11.84 9.27 -2.11
CA LEU A 287 10.60 9.11 -2.85
C LEU A 287 10.44 7.62 -3.14
N ASP A 288 9.48 6.99 -2.48
CA ASP A 288 9.30 5.55 -2.48
C ASP A 288 8.46 5.11 -3.69
N PRO A 289 8.93 4.21 -4.57
CA PRO A 289 8.15 3.72 -5.70
C PRO A 289 7.02 2.76 -5.27
N VAL A 290 6.89 2.45 -3.99
CA VAL A 290 5.83 1.61 -3.39
C VAL A 290 5.82 0.18 -3.96
N GLU A 291 6.96 -0.35 -4.32
CA GLU A 291 7.13 -1.72 -4.84
C GLU A 291 7.12 -2.77 -3.74
N GLY A 292 7.42 -2.36 -2.53
CA GLY A 292 7.38 -3.17 -1.32
C GLY A 292 7.36 -2.30 -0.07
N ILE A 293 6.79 -2.81 1.02
CA ILE A 293 6.80 -2.14 2.32
C ILE A 293 7.82 -2.81 3.23
N THR A 294 8.66 -1.99 3.87
CA THR A 294 9.67 -2.41 4.85
C THR A 294 9.59 -1.54 6.09
N ASP A 295 10.40 -1.86 7.09
CA ASP A 295 10.55 -1.01 8.28
C ASP A 295 11.17 0.37 7.98
N GLN A 296 11.75 0.55 6.79
CA GLN A 296 12.31 1.83 6.32
C GLN A 296 11.30 2.68 5.53
N SER A 297 10.17 2.09 5.10
CA SER A 297 9.12 2.81 4.39
C SER A 297 8.49 3.86 5.29
N ALA A 298 8.20 5.04 4.74
CA ALA A 298 7.63 6.17 5.48
C ALA A 298 6.16 5.98 5.89
N GLY A 299 5.57 4.82 5.59
CA GLY A 299 4.21 4.43 5.94
C GLY A 299 4.07 2.92 6.04
N LYS A 300 2.96 2.46 6.61
CA LYS A 300 2.69 1.02 6.80
C LYS A 300 1.88 0.40 5.66
N ASP A 301 1.40 1.21 4.76
CA ASP A 301 0.61 0.79 3.61
C ASP A 301 0.78 1.75 2.43
N TYR A 302 0.23 1.36 1.28
CA TYR A 302 0.26 2.15 0.05
C TYR A 302 -0.19 3.60 0.27
N HIS A 303 -1.33 3.81 0.93
CA HIS A 303 -1.90 5.15 1.11
C HIS A 303 -0.99 6.04 1.96
N ALA A 304 -0.46 5.51 3.06
CA ALA A 304 0.43 6.24 3.96
C ALA A 304 1.76 6.60 3.27
N VAL A 305 2.34 5.67 2.49
CA VAL A 305 3.57 5.94 1.72
C VAL A 305 3.33 6.97 0.63
N MET A 306 2.21 6.90 -0.09
CA MET A 306 1.88 7.92 -1.10
C MET A 306 1.70 9.32 -0.48
N LEU A 307 1.11 9.46 0.70
CA LEU A 307 1.04 10.74 1.41
C LEU A 307 2.43 11.25 1.84
N ALA A 308 3.32 10.36 2.28
CA ALA A 308 4.70 10.71 2.58
C ALA A 308 5.46 11.15 1.30
N ASN A 309 5.24 10.46 0.19
CA ASN A 309 5.76 10.86 -1.12
C ASN A 309 5.28 12.26 -1.53
N LEU A 310 4.01 12.56 -1.33
CA LEU A 310 3.50 13.91 -1.60
C LEU A 310 4.22 14.97 -0.74
N ALA A 311 4.45 14.70 0.54
CA ALA A 311 5.17 15.60 1.43
C ALA A 311 6.62 15.82 0.97
N ALA A 312 7.31 14.74 0.56
CA ALA A 312 8.66 14.79 0.00
C ALA A 312 8.69 15.59 -1.32
N LEU A 313 7.75 15.33 -2.23
CA LEU A 313 7.61 16.08 -3.48
C LEU A 313 7.36 17.58 -3.25
N ARG A 314 6.43 17.92 -2.35
CA ARG A 314 6.15 19.32 -2.03
C ARG A 314 7.39 20.05 -1.53
N THR A 315 8.14 19.43 -0.63
CA THR A 315 9.39 20.01 -0.11
C THR A 315 10.44 20.10 -1.20
N GLY A 316 10.69 19.02 -1.93
CA GLY A 316 11.76 18.92 -2.92
C GLY A 316 11.54 19.78 -4.17
N LEU A 317 10.28 19.98 -4.57
CA LEU A 317 9.90 20.80 -5.71
C LEU A 317 9.56 22.25 -5.32
N GLY A 318 9.56 22.59 -4.02
CA GLY A 318 9.24 23.91 -3.52
C GLY A 318 7.79 24.32 -3.77
N CYS A 319 6.83 23.43 -3.46
CA CYS A 319 5.41 23.70 -3.65
C CYS A 319 4.84 24.48 -2.45
N THR A 320 3.92 25.43 -2.73
CA THR A 320 3.26 26.31 -1.72
C THR A 320 1.81 25.92 -1.48
#